data_ac256b18a6800c5008178b9ec0f7c622
#
_entry.id   ac256b18a6800c5008178b9ec0f7c622
#
_cell.length_a   1.000
_cell.length_b   1.000
_cell.length_c   1.000
_cell.angle_alpha   90.00
_cell.angle_beta   90.00
_cell.angle_gamma   90.00
#
_symmetry.space_group_name_H-M   'P 1'
#
loop_
_entity.id
_entity.type
_entity.pdbx_description
1 polymer ?
#
loop_
_entity_poly.entity_id
_entity_poly.type
_entity_poly.pdbx_seq_one_letter_code
_entity_poly.pdbx_strand_id
1 'polypeptide(L)'
;MKNYINQFKLLLGITCVSALFTGCSDDFLKPDPLSLYEPTVTFNTVDGLNAALASADKALRAYWTNTEACDLMLPLMSEYLFSDLTVAGKTDDQLAFCDINERFTPTDGWYNFDQNRLVIFWGETYNGIKYANTVISYIDKVEGLDETTRNEFLGRAYFHRAYRYMNLCFQFGDVPFVSKIIESPKQDYKSTKREAIIKRMVQDMEFAVQNVPDQKDMTYIGMINKGACRQLLIKCYLANGDFQKAKEQADILIDQSGYSLMQDEFGTFSNPNPKTWNITNNVIWNLHQGGNKAIAANKEAILVLPNRYGTDSSIRTRTMRNLVPRWNADEIKTP
;
A
#
# COMPACT_ATOMS: atom_id res chain seq x y z
N MET A 1 -54.26 28.39 -56.56
CA MET A 1 -52.80 28.07 -56.53
C MET A 1 -52.02 28.75 -55.41
N LYS A 2 -52.15 30.06 -55.12
CA LYS A 2 -51.39 30.77 -54.06
C LYS A 2 -51.56 30.19 -52.61
N ASN A 3 -52.77 29.72 -52.28
CA ASN A 3 -53.03 29.17 -50.93
C ASN A 3 -52.34 27.79 -50.71
N TYR A 4 -52.21 26.95 -51.70
CA TYR A 4 -51.56 25.65 -51.61
C TYR A 4 -50.05 25.82 -51.48
N ILE A 5 -49.43 26.81 -52.09
CA ILE A 5 -48.02 27.12 -52.00
C ILE A 5 -47.68 27.63 -50.59
N ASN A 6 -48.56 28.43 -49.96
CA ASN A 6 -48.31 28.87 -48.61
C ASN A 6 -48.50 27.77 -47.56
N GLN A 7 -49.46 26.87 -47.74
CA GLN A 7 -49.61 25.68 -46.88
C GLN A 7 -48.43 24.73 -47.00
N PHE A 8 -47.91 24.54 -48.22
CA PHE A 8 -46.72 23.68 -48.43
C PHE A 8 -45.47 24.27 -47.82
N LYS A 9 -45.28 25.59 -47.88
CA LYS A 9 -44.17 26.28 -47.17
C LYS A 9 -44.31 26.23 -45.64
N LEU A 10 -45.52 26.30 -45.11
CA LEU A 10 -45.78 26.16 -43.68
C LEU A 10 -45.49 24.74 -43.18
N LEU A 11 -45.93 23.71 -43.93
CA LEU A 11 -45.64 22.30 -43.63
C LEU A 11 -44.13 22.00 -43.68
N LEU A 12 -43.44 22.51 -44.71
CA LEU A 12 -41.97 22.32 -44.85
C LEU A 12 -41.23 23.02 -43.71
N GLY A 13 -41.69 24.20 -43.28
CA GLY A 13 -41.12 24.91 -42.12
C GLY A 13 -41.28 24.14 -40.82
N ILE A 14 -42.45 23.55 -40.57
CA ILE A 14 -42.73 22.75 -39.38
C ILE A 14 -41.91 21.47 -39.38
N THR A 15 -41.75 20.81 -40.55
CA THR A 15 -40.94 19.58 -40.66
C THR A 15 -39.45 19.88 -40.43
N CYS A 16 -38.93 21.01 -40.90
CA CYS A 16 -37.52 21.39 -40.66
C CYS A 16 -37.29 21.76 -39.20
N VAL A 17 -38.24 22.39 -38.51
CA VAL A 17 -38.10 22.74 -37.08
C VAL A 17 -38.20 21.51 -36.20
N SER A 18 -39.03 20.50 -36.54
CA SER A 18 -39.09 19.25 -35.77
C SER A 18 -37.84 18.39 -35.95
N ALA A 19 -37.12 18.48 -37.07
CA ALA A 19 -35.86 17.79 -37.28
C ALA A 19 -34.68 18.39 -36.49
N LEU A 20 -34.79 19.63 -35.99
CA LEU A 20 -33.76 20.27 -35.16
C LEU A 20 -33.86 19.89 -33.67
N PHE A 21 -34.92 19.22 -33.24
CA PHE A 21 -35.12 18.76 -31.87
C PHE A 21 -34.76 17.27 -31.67
N THR A 22 -34.31 16.55 -32.67
CA THR A 22 -33.67 15.25 -32.46
C THR A 22 -32.23 15.49 -32.06
N GLY A 23 -32.05 16.08 -30.87
CA GLY A 23 -30.75 16.12 -30.23
C GLY A 23 -30.28 14.67 -29.98
N CYS A 24 -29.08 14.35 -30.39
CA CYS A 24 -28.43 13.11 -29.96
C CYS A 24 -28.56 13.03 -28.43
N SER A 25 -29.14 11.94 -27.93
CA SER A 25 -29.12 11.72 -26.49
C SER A 25 -27.66 11.65 -26.05
N ASP A 26 -27.34 12.18 -24.85
CA ASP A 26 -26.00 12.08 -24.30
C ASP A 26 -25.49 10.62 -24.26
N ASP A 27 -26.38 9.64 -24.29
CA ASP A 27 -26.05 8.22 -24.34
C ASP A 27 -25.45 7.78 -25.70
N PHE A 28 -25.76 8.46 -26.82
CA PHE A 28 -25.14 8.20 -28.12
C PHE A 28 -23.65 8.59 -28.15
N LEU A 29 -23.26 9.57 -27.31
CA LEU A 29 -21.86 10.04 -27.19
C LEU A 29 -21.06 9.32 -26.14
N LYS A 30 -21.69 8.46 -25.35
CA LYS A 30 -20.98 7.60 -24.41
C LYS A 30 -20.45 6.38 -25.18
N PRO A 31 -19.13 6.25 -25.35
CA PRO A 31 -18.59 5.04 -25.97
C PRO A 31 -18.92 3.86 -25.05
N ASP A 32 -19.54 2.83 -25.60
CA ASP A 32 -19.58 1.54 -24.91
C ASP A 32 -18.14 1.07 -24.70
N PRO A 33 -17.74 0.77 -23.45
CA PRO A 33 -16.38 0.37 -23.19
C PRO A 33 -16.09 -0.94 -23.92
N LEU A 34 -15.25 -0.87 -24.95
CA LEU A 34 -14.82 -2.01 -25.76
C LEU A 34 -13.86 -2.93 -25.00
N SER A 35 -13.50 -2.60 -23.76
CA SER A 35 -12.62 -3.39 -22.92
C SER A 35 -13.18 -3.50 -21.49
N LEU A 36 -12.93 -4.64 -20.84
CA LEU A 36 -13.26 -4.94 -19.45
C LEU A 36 -12.54 -4.04 -18.42
N TYR A 37 -11.80 -3.03 -18.88
CA TYR A 37 -10.99 -2.14 -18.03
C TYR A 37 -11.71 -0.84 -17.63
N GLU A 38 -12.99 -0.68 -17.91
CA GLU A 38 -13.73 0.42 -17.32
C GLU A 38 -13.89 0.19 -15.81
N PRO A 39 -13.52 1.17 -14.96
CA PRO A 39 -13.57 1.01 -13.50
C PRO A 39 -14.94 0.57 -12.98
N THR A 40 -16.03 1.06 -13.56
CA THR A 40 -17.40 0.74 -13.18
C THR A 40 -17.77 -0.71 -13.50
N VAL A 41 -17.20 -1.30 -14.54
CA VAL A 41 -17.43 -2.71 -14.91
C VAL A 41 -16.49 -3.62 -14.12
N THR A 42 -15.22 -3.26 -14.03
CA THR A 42 -14.19 -4.09 -13.41
C THR A 42 -14.39 -4.23 -11.91
N PHE A 43 -14.64 -3.13 -11.21
CA PHE A 43 -14.67 -3.12 -9.73
C PHE A 43 -16.06 -3.39 -9.12
N ASN A 44 -17.08 -3.65 -9.94
CA ASN A 44 -18.38 -4.10 -9.47
C ASN A 44 -18.44 -5.63 -9.24
N THR A 45 -17.31 -6.31 -9.25
CA THR A 45 -17.19 -7.75 -9.05
C THR A 45 -16.22 -8.07 -7.90
N VAL A 46 -16.39 -9.25 -7.30
CA VAL A 46 -15.49 -9.76 -6.25
C VAL A 46 -14.05 -9.87 -6.77
N ASP A 47 -13.88 -10.36 -8.00
CA ASP A 47 -12.57 -10.49 -8.63
C ASP A 47 -11.90 -9.13 -8.85
N GLY A 48 -12.67 -8.13 -9.27
CA GLY A 48 -12.18 -6.76 -9.42
C GLY A 48 -11.73 -6.15 -8.08
N LEU A 49 -12.49 -6.38 -7.00
CA LEU A 49 -12.07 -5.95 -5.66
C LEU A 49 -10.83 -6.70 -5.18
N ASN A 50 -10.73 -8.00 -5.43
CA ASN A 50 -9.52 -8.77 -5.14
C ASN A 50 -8.31 -8.23 -5.92
N ALA A 51 -8.47 -7.89 -7.18
CA ALA A 51 -7.40 -7.29 -7.99
C ALA A 51 -6.95 -5.92 -7.44
N ALA A 52 -7.89 -5.10 -6.94
CA ALA A 52 -7.56 -3.83 -6.28
C ALA A 52 -6.78 -4.05 -4.98
N LEU A 53 -7.21 -5.01 -4.13
CA LEU A 53 -6.47 -5.38 -2.91
C LEU A 53 -5.09 -5.96 -3.22
N ALA A 54 -4.99 -6.85 -4.20
CA ALA A 54 -3.69 -7.38 -4.65
C ALA A 54 -2.76 -6.27 -5.16
N SER A 55 -3.31 -5.24 -5.80
CA SER A 55 -2.55 -4.06 -6.21
C SER A 55 -2.09 -3.23 -5.01
N ALA A 56 -2.91 -3.11 -3.97
CA ALA A 56 -2.53 -2.46 -2.72
C ALA A 56 -1.44 -3.23 -1.98
N ASP A 57 -1.53 -4.58 -1.93
CA ASP A 57 -0.51 -5.47 -1.35
C ASP A 57 0.81 -5.39 -2.14
N LYS A 58 0.73 -5.37 -3.49
CA LYS A 58 1.90 -5.16 -4.36
C LYS A 58 2.56 -3.80 -4.10
N ALA A 59 1.78 -2.74 -3.99
CA ALA A 59 2.27 -1.41 -3.67
C ALA A 59 2.90 -1.35 -2.26
N LEU A 60 2.36 -2.09 -1.28
CA LEU A 60 2.98 -2.21 0.05
C LEU A 60 4.34 -2.92 -0.04
N ARG A 61 4.45 -3.97 -0.84
CA ARG A 61 5.73 -4.66 -1.07
C ARG A 61 6.74 -3.74 -1.73
N ALA A 62 6.37 -3.05 -2.80
CA ALA A 62 7.25 -2.12 -3.51
C ALA A 62 7.76 -1.00 -2.60
N TYR A 63 6.96 -0.57 -1.65
CA TYR A 63 7.33 0.42 -0.66
C TYR A 63 8.48 -0.02 0.25
N TRP A 64 8.54 -1.33 0.62
CA TRP A 64 9.56 -1.92 1.48
C TRP A 64 10.73 -2.55 0.74
N THR A 65 10.59 -2.78 -0.55
CA THR A 65 11.60 -3.49 -1.34
C THR A 65 11.97 -2.69 -2.57
N ASN A 66 13.25 -2.70 -2.90
CA ASN A 66 13.74 -2.11 -4.12
C ASN A 66 14.26 -3.19 -5.07
N THR A 67 13.83 -3.13 -6.33
CA THR A 67 14.26 -4.06 -7.37
C THR A 67 15.46 -3.55 -8.16
N GLU A 68 15.70 -2.24 -8.24
CA GLU A 68 16.70 -1.71 -9.17
C GLU A 68 17.86 -0.98 -8.49
N ALA A 69 17.75 0.17 -8.02
CA ALA A 69 18.84 0.88 -7.34
C ALA A 69 18.37 1.30 -5.94
N CYS A 70 19.24 1.68 -5.07
CA CYS A 70 19.07 2.02 -3.66
C CYS A 70 17.87 2.95 -3.30
N ASP A 71 16.89 3.09 -4.16
CA ASP A 71 16.11 4.28 -4.33
C ASP A 71 14.77 4.31 -3.62
N LEU A 72 14.13 3.16 -3.37
CA LEU A 72 12.75 3.12 -2.88
C LEU A 72 12.57 2.65 -1.43
N MET A 73 13.65 2.42 -0.70
CA MET A 73 13.59 1.99 0.70
C MET A 73 13.30 3.13 1.68
N LEU A 74 12.55 4.12 1.25
CA LEU A 74 12.32 5.34 2.02
C LEU A 74 11.75 5.12 3.41
N PRO A 75 10.74 4.23 3.65
CA PRO A 75 10.26 4.01 5.01
C PRO A 75 11.31 3.41 5.91
N LEU A 76 12.03 2.40 5.40
CA LEU A 76 13.10 1.76 6.15
C LEU A 76 14.22 2.76 6.45
N MET A 77 14.60 3.54 5.46
CA MET A 77 15.67 4.52 5.58
C MET A 77 15.25 5.70 6.46
N SER A 78 14.05 6.26 6.29
CA SER A 78 13.56 7.38 7.10
C SER A 78 13.29 6.98 8.55
N GLU A 79 12.76 5.79 8.80
CA GLU A 79 12.51 5.32 10.16
C GLU A 79 13.80 5.01 10.94
N TYR A 80 14.85 4.56 10.25
CA TYR A 80 16.11 4.18 10.92
C TYR A 80 17.18 5.26 10.83
N LEU A 81 17.41 5.88 9.68
CA LEU A 81 18.48 6.86 9.49
C LEU A 81 18.15 8.26 10.03
N PHE A 82 16.86 8.58 10.20
CA PHE A 82 16.43 9.81 10.87
C PHE A 82 16.36 9.68 12.40
N SER A 83 16.83 8.56 12.94
CA SER A 83 16.96 8.38 14.38
C SER A 83 18.36 8.78 14.86
N ASP A 84 18.51 8.99 16.14
CA ASP A 84 19.81 9.21 16.80
C ASP A 84 20.61 7.90 17.01
N LEU A 85 20.07 6.76 16.56
CA LEU A 85 20.65 5.44 16.75
C LEU A 85 21.47 4.95 15.56
N THR A 86 21.28 5.54 14.38
CA THR A 86 21.94 5.09 13.14
C THR A 86 22.38 6.26 12.28
N VAL A 87 23.45 6.03 11.52
CA VAL A 87 23.96 6.97 10.54
C VAL A 87 24.29 6.22 9.25
N ALA A 88 24.31 6.92 8.11
CA ALA A 88 24.79 6.35 6.86
C ALA A 88 26.28 6.00 6.99
N GLY A 89 26.63 4.74 6.74
CA GLY A 89 28.02 4.24 6.85
C GLY A 89 28.92 4.68 5.68
N LYS A 90 28.37 5.27 4.63
CA LYS A 90 29.08 5.72 3.45
C LYS A 90 28.61 7.11 3.06
N THR A 91 29.52 8.06 3.01
CA THR A 91 29.23 9.47 2.74
C THR A 91 29.64 9.95 1.34
N ASP A 92 30.38 9.13 0.60
CA ASP A 92 30.87 9.42 -0.75
C ASP A 92 29.89 9.00 -1.87
N ASP A 93 28.89 8.19 -1.55
CA ASP A 93 27.78 7.94 -2.46
C ASP A 93 26.76 9.09 -2.33
N GLN A 94 26.38 9.61 -3.46
CA GLN A 94 25.44 10.74 -3.60
C GLN A 94 23.99 10.30 -3.32
N LEU A 95 23.79 9.44 -2.32
CA LEU A 95 22.50 8.97 -1.91
C LEU A 95 21.84 10.00 -0.98
N ALA A 96 20.58 10.28 -1.16
CA ALA A 96 19.85 11.31 -0.43
C ALA A 96 19.96 11.16 1.10
N PHE A 97 20.05 9.94 1.62
CA PHE A 97 20.19 9.67 3.05
C PHE A 97 21.63 9.82 3.60
N CYS A 98 22.63 10.04 2.74
CA CYS A 98 23.97 10.40 3.16
C CYS A 98 24.09 11.91 3.45
N ASP A 99 23.21 12.71 2.88
CA ASP A 99 23.14 14.14 3.11
C ASP A 99 21.68 14.60 3.22
N ILE A 100 21.13 14.47 4.41
CA ILE A 100 19.72 14.75 4.72
C ILE A 100 19.39 16.23 4.47
N ASN A 101 20.30 17.13 4.81
CA ASN A 101 20.05 18.56 4.73
C ASN A 101 19.95 19.07 3.29
N GLU A 102 20.75 18.51 2.39
CA GLU A 102 20.79 18.94 0.98
C GLU A 102 19.88 18.11 0.07
N ARG A 103 19.72 16.81 0.38
CA ARG A 103 19.11 15.84 -0.53
C ARG A 103 17.66 15.49 -0.23
N PHE A 104 17.19 15.76 0.99
CA PHE A 104 15.79 15.55 1.37
C PHE A 104 14.97 16.84 1.33
N THR A 105 15.14 17.63 0.29
CA THR A 105 14.37 18.84 0.05
C THR A 105 13.47 18.67 -1.16
N PRO A 106 12.30 19.33 -1.21
CA PRO A 106 11.41 19.30 -2.39
C PRO A 106 12.07 19.85 -3.66
N THR A 107 13.13 20.64 -3.49
CA THR A 107 13.85 21.35 -4.55
C THR A 107 15.21 20.76 -4.85
N ASP A 108 15.51 19.54 -4.39
CA ASP A 108 16.78 18.89 -4.72
C ASP A 108 16.95 18.77 -6.23
N GLY A 109 17.84 19.60 -6.77
CA GLY A 109 18.14 19.69 -8.20
C GLY A 109 19.14 18.64 -8.70
N TRP A 110 19.68 17.83 -7.79
CA TRP A 110 20.66 16.80 -8.14
C TRP A 110 20.06 15.64 -8.93
N TYR A 111 18.80 15.34 -8.67
CA TYR A 111 18.04 14.35 -9.42
C TYR A 111 16.94 15.04 -10.20
N ASN A 112 16.60 14.50 -11.36
CA ASN A 112 15.37 14.88 -12.06
C ASN A 112 14.17 14.71 -11.11
N PHE A 113 13.12 15.47 -11.35
CA PHE A 113 11.88 15.38 -10.55
C PHE A 113 11.42 13.94 -10.31
N ASP A 114 11.56 13.07 -11.32
CA ASP A 114 11.21 11.65 -11.27
C ASP A 114 12.13 10.81 -10.36
N GLN A 115 13.25 11.35 -9.92
CA GLN A 115 14.20 10.69 -9.03
C GLN A 115 14.26 11.31 -7.63
N ASN A 116 13.52 12.39 -7.41
CA ASN A 116 13.41 12.98 -6.08
C ASN A 116 12.67 12.05 -5.13
N ARG A 117 13.33 11.68 -4.02
CA ARG A 117 12.82 10.70 -3.06
C ARG A 117 11.52 11.09 -2.39
N LEU A 118 11.35 12.36 -2.09
CA LEU A 118 10.12 12.86 -1.47
C LEU A 118 8.96 12.80 -2.46
N VAL A 119 9.20 13.08 -3.74
CA VAL A 119 8.19 12.98 -4.79
C VAL A 119 7.78 11.54 -5.01
N ILE A 120 8.75 10.61 -5.08
CA ILE A 120 8.48 9.17 -5.23
C ILE A 120 7.70 8.65 -4.02
N PHE A 121 8.15 8.98 -2.80
CA PHE A 121 7.46 8.58 -1.58
C PHE A 121 6.00 9.07 -1.55
N TRP A 122 5.79 10.35 -1.86
CA TRP A 122 4.48 10.96 -1.95
C TRP A 122 3.60 10.25 -2.99
N GLY A 123 4.11 10.10 -4.20
CA GLY A 123 3.40 9.46 -5.32
C GLY A 123 3.01 8.02 -5.02
N GLU A 124 3.97 7.19 -4.57
CA GLU A 124 3.73 5.78 -4.23
C GLU A 124 2.76 5.62 -3.04
N THR A 125 2.82 6.53 -2.09
CA THR A 125 1.91 6.49 -0.95
C THR A 125 0.48 6.79 -1.38
N TYR A 126 0.26 7.83 -2.20
CA TYR A 126 -1.07 8.12 -2.74
C TYR A 126 -1.56 7.08 -3.76
N ASN A 127 -0.68 6.42 -4.50
CA ASN A 127 -1.04 5.25 -5.31
C ASN A 127 -1.61 4.12 -4.45
N GLY A 128 -0.98 3.82 -3.32
CA GLY A 128 -1.50 2.84 -2.36
C GLY A 128 -2.87 3.24 -1.78
N ILE A 129 -3.07 4.53 -1.48
CA ILE A 129 -4.36 5.06 -1.04
C ILE A 129 -5.42 4.95 -2.15
N LYS A 130 -5.05 5.20 -3.41
CA LYS A 130 -5.96 5.03 -4.55
C LYS A 130 -6.49 3.61 -4.63
N TYR A 131 -5.65 2.58 -4.53
CA TYR A 131 -6.08 1.19 -4.56
C TYR A 131 -7.02 0.85 -3.39
N ALA A 132 -6.71 1.30 -2.18
CA ALA A 132 -7.59 1.14 -1.03
C ALA A 132 -8.94 1.83 -1.24
N ASN A 133 -8.93 3.06 -1.71
CA ASN A 133 -10.13 3.85 -1.98
C ASN A 133 -10.96 3.26 -3.13
N THR A 134 -10.36 2.54 -4.08
CA THR A 134 -11.10 1.79 -5.10
C THR A 134 -12.01 0.75 -4.44
N VAL A 135 -11.47 -0.07 -3.55
CA VAL A 135 -12.30 -1.05 -2.81
C VAL A 135 -13.39 -0.35 -2.02
N ILE A 136 -13.04 0.68 -1.23
CA ILE A 136 -13.99 1.43 -0.39
C ILE A 136 -15.13 2.06 -1.20
N SER A 137 -14.85 2.48 -2.44
CA SER A 137 -15.86 3.17 -3.28
C SER A 137 -16.75 2.22 -4.05
N TYR A 138 -16.28 1.01 -4.34
CA TYR A 138 -17.01 0.06 -5.18
C TYR A 138 -17.61 -1.12 -4.42
N ILE A 139 -17.22 -1.37 -3.17
CA ILE A 139 -17.67 -2.53 -2.40
C ILE A 139 -19.21 -2.64 -2.33
N ASP A 140 -19.90 -1.53 -2.16
CA ASP A 140 -21.36 -1.48 -2.06
C ASP A 140 -22.09 -1.64 -3.42
N LYS A 141 -21.33 -1.69 -4.52
CA LYS A 141 -21.84 -1.91 -5.87
C LYS A 141 -21.75 -3.38 -6.30
N VAL A 142 -21.08 -4.22 -5.50
CA VAL A 142 -20.97 -5.65 -5.77
C VAL A 142 -22.20 -6.37 -5.28
N GLU A 143 -22.97 -6.93 -6.22
CA GLU A 143 -24.19 -7.67 -5.92
C GLU A 143 -23.87 -9.05 -5.30
N GLY A 144 -24.71 -9.49 -4.37
CA GLY A 144 -24.63 -10.83 -3.78
C GLY A 144 -23.47 -11.05 -2.80
N LEU A 145 -22.73 -10.00 -2.44
CA LEU A 145 -21.67 -10.11 -1.46
C LEU A 145 -22.23 -10.17 -0.05
N ASP A 146 -21.91 -11.22 0.69
CA ASP A 146 -22.32 -11.33 2.09
C ASP A 146 -21.60 -10.31 2.97
N GLU A 147 -22.20 -10.01 4.12
CA GLU A 147 -21.69 -8.96 5.02
C GLU A 147 -20.31 -9.29 5.58
N THR A 148 -20.00 -10.54 5.87
CA THR A 148 -18.71 -10.97 6.42
C THR A 148 -17.61 -10.72 5.40
N THR A 149 -17.78 -11.19 4.18
CA THR A 149 -16.84 -10.98 3.08
C THR A 149 -16.70 -9.49 2.76
N ARG A 150 -17.82 -8.76 2.69
CA ARG A 150 -17.81 -7.31 2.50
C ARG A 150 -16.96 -6.60 3.55
N ASN A 151 -17.16 -6.91 4.81
CA ASN A 151 -16.45 -6.27 5.92
C ASN A 151 -14.97 -6.68 5.97
N GLU A 152 -14.62 -7.90 5.59
CA GLU A 152 -13.22 -8.31 5.40
C GLU A 152 -12.52 -7.46 4.34
N PHE A 153 -13.11 -7.32 3.16
CA PHE A 153 -12.54 -6.49 2.09
C PHE A 153 -12.35 -5.03 2.53
N LEU A 154 -13.36 -4.45 3.18
CA LEU A 154 -13.26 -3.10 3.74
C LEU A 154 -12.16 -3.00 4.79
N GLY A 155 -12.07 -3.95 5.71
CA GLY A 155 -11.05 -3.96 6.75
C GLY A 155 -9.63 -3.99 6.17
N ARG A 156 -9.39 -4.81 5.15
CA ARG A 156 -8.11 -4.85 4.43
C ARG A 156 -7.82 -3.54 3.70
N ALA A 157 -8.81 -2.97 3.03
CA ALA A 157 -8.67 -1.67 2.38
C ALA A 157 -8.39 -0.55 3.41
N TYR A 158 -9.06 -0.55 4.55
CA TYR A 158 -8.81 0.39 5.63
C TYR A 158 -7.41 0.25 6.21
N PHE A 159 -6.88 -0.97 6.34
CA PHE A 159 -5.48 -1.16 6.72
C PHE A 159 -4.53 -0.45 5.76
N HIS A 160 -4.66 -0.66 4.44
CA HIS A 160 -3.80 -0.01 3.45
C HIS A 160 -3.91 1.50 3.51
N ARG A 161 -5.12 2.03 3.66
CA ARG A 161 -5.35 3.47 3.79
C ARG A 161 -4.71 4.02 5.07
N ALA A 162 -4.95 3.39 6.21
CA ALA A 162 -4.42 3.82 7.49
C ALA A 162 -2.89 3.78 7.52
N TYR A 163 -2.28 2.69 7.05
CA TYR A 163 -0.84 2.55 6.97
C TYR A 163 -0.20 3.70 6.16
N ARG A 164 -0.78 4.03 5.01
CA ARG A 164 -0.29 5.08 4.13
C ARG A 164 -0.44 6.47 4.75
N TYR A 165 -1.61 6.77 5.31
CA TYR A 165 -1.83 8.07 5.95
C TYR A 165 -1.02 8.25 7.22
N MET A 166 -0.79 7.22 8.00
CA MET A 166 0.13 7.30 9.15
C MET A 166 1.52 7.72 8.69
N ASN A 167 2.05 7.08 7.64
CA ASN A 167 3.35 7.44 7.08
C ASN A 167 3.38 8.88 6.53
N LEU A 168 2.35 9.31 5.78
CA LEU A 168 2.26 10.70 5.31
C LEU A 168 2.24 11.71 6.46
N CYS A 169 1.42 11.46 7.47
CA CYS A 169 1.29 12.36 8.62
C CYS A 169 2.58 12.47 9.42
N PHE A 170 3.34 11.38 9.56
CA PHE A 170 4.62 11.42 10.27
C PHE A 170 5.73 12.07 9.47
N GLN A 171 5.71 11.97 8.13
CA GLN A 171 6.74 12.56 7.28
C GLN A 171 6.43 14.03 6.92
N PHE A 172 5.17 14.39 6.70
CA PHE A 172 4.80 15.69 6.13
C PHE A 172 3.85 16.52 7.01
N GLY A 173 3.31 15.97 8.09
CA GLY A 173 2.34 16.67 8.93
C GLY A 173 0.94 16.71 8.30
N ASP A 174 0.41 17.92 8.05
CA ASP A 174 -0.88 18.14 7.41
C ASP A 174 -0.81 17.79 5.92
N VAL A 175 -1.67 16.90 5.46
CA VAL A 175 -1.69 16.42 4.06
C VAL A 175 -3.11 16.36 3.49
N PRO A 176 -3.32 16.38 2.17
CA PRO A 176 -4.63 16.18 1.58
C PRO A 176 -5.24 14.83 1.98
N PHE A 177 -6.45 14.83 2.51
CA PHE A 177 -7.17 13.60 2.83
C PHE A 177 -8.15 13.24 1.72
N VAL A 178 -7.86 12.15 1.01
CA VAL A 178 -8.67 11.58 -0.06
C VAL A 178 -9.38 10.33 0.47
N SER A 179 -10.68 10.41 0.69
CA SER A 179 -11.46 9.35 1.34
C SER A 179 -12.08 8.34 0.36
N LYS A 180 -12.16 8.68 -0.92
CA LYS A 180 -12.80 7.90 -2.00
C LYS A 180 -12.00 8.04 -3.29
N ILE A 181 -12.33 7.24 -4.29
CA ILE A 181 -11.79 7.39 -5.64
C ILE A 181 -12.13 8.78 -6.21
N ILE A 182 -11.21 9.32 -7.00
CA ILE A 182 -11.37 10.59 -7.68
C ILE A 182 -11.89 10.27 -9.09
N GLU A 183 -13.12 10.65 -9.38
CA GLU A 183 -13.80 10.35 -10.65
C GLU A 183 -13.54 11.40 -11.73
N SER A 184 -13.11 12.60 -11.34
CA SER A 184 -12.80 13.70 -12.27
C SER A 184 -11.52 14.42 -11.86
N PRO A 185 -10.76 15.02 -12.82
CA PRO A 185 -9.57 15.79 -12.50
C PRO A 185 -9.87 16.89 -11.49
N LYS A 186 -9.06 16.95 -10.42
CA LYS A 186 -9.18 17.92 -9.35
C LYS A 186 -7.80 18.51 -9.04
N GLN A 187 -7.71 19.85 -8.91
CA GLN A 187 -6.46 20.56 -8.65
C GLN A 187 -6.49 21.38 -7.35
N ASP A 188 -7.65 21.51 -6.70
CA ASP A 188 -7.89 22.35 -5.52
C ASP A 188 -7.79 21.56 -4.20
N TYR A 189 -6.82 20.66 -4.07
CA TYR A 189 -6.61 19.92 -2.84
C TYR A 189 -6.13 20.83 -1.71
N LYS A 190 -6.76 20.67 -0.55
CA LYS A 190 -6.33 21.33 0.69
C LYS A 190 -5.83 20.30 1.68
N SER A 191 -4.80 20.64 2.44
CA SER A 191 -4.33 19.82 3.55
C SER A 191 -5.39 19.70 4.65
N THR A 192 -5.53 18.51 5.18
CA THR A 192 -6.31 18.19 6.36
C THR A 192 -5.37 18.10 7.55
N LYS A 193 -5.80 18.55 8.71
CA LYS A 193 -5.01 18.50 9.93
C LYS A 193 -4.60 17.06 10.26
N ARG A 194 -3.34 16.87 10.59
CA ARG A 194 -2.75 15.58 10.97
C ARG A 194 -3.57 14.84 12.02
N GLU A 195 -3.99 15.56 13.05
CA GLU A 195 -4.77 15.00 14.17
C GLU A 195 -6.14 14.46 13.70
N ALA A 196 -6.79 15.16 12.75
CA ALA A 196 -8.06 14.71 12.17
C ALA A 196 -7.88 13.44 11.32
N ILE A 197 -6.78 13.36 10.58
CA ILE A 197 -6.44 12.17 9.79
C ILE A 197 -6.15 10.99 10.73
N ILE A 198 -5.31 11.16 11.75
CA ILE A 198 -4.97 10.10 12.72
C ILE A 198 -6.23 9.59 13.40
N LYS A 199 -7.13 10.47 13.86
CA LYS A 199 -8.41 10.08 14.45
C LYS A 199 -9.26 9.25 13.49
N ARG A 200 -9.25 9.57 12.19
CA ARG A 200 -9.95 8.77 11.17
C ARG A 200 -9.27 7.42 10.99
N MET A 201 -7.94 7.35 11.03
CA MET A 201 -7.21 6.07 10.91
C MET A 201 -7.47 5.16 12.11
N VAL A 202 -7.66 5.71 13.31
CA VAL A 202 -8.12 4.93 14.47
C VAL A 202 -9.45 4.24 14.16
N GLN A 203 -10.45 4.96 13.64
CA GLN A 203 -11.75 4.39 13.28
C GLN A 203 -11.64 3.30 12.22
N ASP A 204 -10.85 3.55 11.18
CA ASP A 204 -10.60 2.57 10.12
C ASP A 204 -9.99 1.28 10.70
N MET A 205 -9.05 1.41 11.63
CA MET A 205 -8.37 0.26 12.21
C MET A 205 -9.19 -0.45 13.29
N GLU A 206 -10.02 0.25 14.05
CA GLU A 206 -10.99 -0.37 14.96
C GLU A 206 -11.95 -1.29 14.17
N PHE A 207 -12.44 -0.82 13.02
CA PHE A 207 -13.25 -1.65 12.11
C PHE A 207 -12.46 -2.84 11.57
N ALA A 208 -11.23 -2.61 11.11
CA ALA A 208 -10.42 -3.67 10.52
C ALA A 208 -10.09 -4.80 11.51
N VAL A 209 -9.76 -4.48 12.76
CA VAL A 209 -9.49 -5.48 13.81
C VAL A 209 -10.71 -6.35 14.10
N GLN A 210 -11.92 -5.81 13.97
CA GLN A 210 -13.15 -6.57 14.19
C GLN A 210 -13.46 -7.55 13.04
N ASN A 211 -13.16 -7.15 11.80
CA ASN A 211 -13.69 -7.81 10.61
C ASN A 211 -12.65 -8.59 9.77
N VAL A 212 -11.35 -8.28 9.89
CA VAL A 212 -10.30 -9.01 9.16
C VAL A 212 -10.00 -10.33 9.88
N PRO A 213 -9.92 -11.47 9.16
CA PRO A 213 -9.62 -12.77 9.74
C PRO A 213 -8.20 -12.88 10.31
N ASP A 214 -7.99 -13.88 11.16
CA ASP A 214 -6.66 -14.23 11.66
C ASP A 214 -5.78 -14.84 10.56
N GLN A 215 -4.45 -14.79 10.73
CA GLN A 215 -3.49 -15.31 9.73
C GLN A 215 -3.77 -16.77 9.33
N LYS A 216 -4.20 -17.61 10.26
CA LYS A 216 -4.49 -19.03 10.00
C LYS A 216 -5.68 -19.24 9.05
N ASP A 217 -6.58 -18.26 8.96
CA ASP A 217 -7.80 -18.31 8.16
C ASP A 217 -7.64 -17.58 6.82
N MET A 218 -6.44 -17.01 6.54
CA MET A 218 -6.14 -16.33 5.30
C MET A 218 -5.79 -17.31 4.16
N THR A 219 -6.29 -17.04 2.97
CA THR A 219 -6.05 -17.86 1.77
C THR A 219 -4.58 -17.87 1.35
N TYR A 220 -3.90 -16.74 1.48
CA TYR A 220 -2.50 -16.59 1.07
C TYR A 220 -1.67 -15.91 2.13
N ILE A 221 -0.41 -16.33 2.25
CA ILE A 221 0.57 -15.65 3.08
C ILE A 221 0.90 -14.29 2.46
N GLY A 222 0.95 -13.27 3.31
CA GLY A 222 1.17 -11.88 2.91
C GLY A 222 -0.09 -11.06 2.71
N MET A 223 -1.28 -11.67 2.80
CA MET A 223 -2.53 -10.92 2.94
C MET A 223 -2.58 -10.23 4.30
N ILE A 224 -3.20 -9.05 4.32
CA ILE A 224 -3.42 -8.33 5.57
C ILE A 224 -4.31 -9.14 6.48
N ASN A 225 -3.83 -9.43 7.68
CA ASN A 225 -4.50 -10.24 8.70
C ASN A 225 -4.84 -9.41 9.95
N LYS A 226 -5.65 -9.97 10.85
CA LYS A 226 -6.08 -9.32 12.08
C LYS A 226 -4.91 -8.90 12.98
N GLY A 227 -3.85 -9.69 13.07
CA GLY A 227 -2.66 -9.34 13.86
C GLY A 227 -1.97 -8.08 13.33
N ALA A 228 -1.82 -7.96 12.01
CA ALA A 228 -1.29 -6.77 11.37
C ALA A 228 -2.20 -5.54 11.60
N CYS A 229 -3.52 -5.73 11.49
CA CYS A 229 -4.50 -4.68 11.78
C CYS A 229 -4.39 -4.21 13.24
N ARG A 230 -4.25 -5.14 14.19
CA ARG A 230 -4.12 -4.83 15.62
C ARG A 230 -2.81 -4.09 15.91
N GLN A 231 -1.71 -4.52 15.29
CA GLN A 231 -0.43 -3.83 15.42
C GLN A 231 -0.49 -2.39 14.88
N LEU A 232 -1.15 -2.17 13.76
CA LEU A 232 -1.33 -0.83 13.23
C LEU A 232 -2.28 0.01 14.10
N LEU A 233 -3.35 -0.59 14.64
CA LEU A 233 -4.26 0.07 15.58
C LEU A 233 -3.53 0.56 16.83
N ILE A 234 -2.62 -0.25 17.39
CA ILE A 234 -1.77 0.16 18.52
C ILE A 234 -0.98 1.43 18.15
N LYS A 235 -0.34 1.45 16.98
CA LYS A 235 0.39 2.64 16.49
C LYS A 235 -0.54 3.85 16.32
N CYS A 236 -1.75 3.65 15.78
CA CYS A 236 -2.74 4.72 15.63
C CYS A 236 -3.19 5.28 16.98
N TYR A 237 -3.45 4.43 17.98
CA TYR A 237 -3.80 4.88 19.33
C TYR A 237 -2.65 5.64 20.00
N LEU A 238 -1.41 5.15 19.90
CA LEU A 238 -0.25 5.88 20.42
C LEU A 238 -0.13 7.28 19.77
N ALA A 239 -0.31 7.36 18.46
CA ALA A 239 -0.26 8.63 17.74
C ALA A 239 -1.41 9.57 18.08
N ASN A 240 -2.59 9.03 18.47
CA ASN A 240 -3.74 9.80 18.91
C ASN A 240 -3.69 10.20 20.40
N GLY A 241 -2.74 9.65 21.18
CA GLY A 241 -2.65 9.84 22.62
C GLY A 241 -3.53 8.93 23.47
N ASP A 242 -4.15 7.90 22.85
CA ASP A 242 -5.02 6.93 23.54
C ASP A 242 -4.21 5.77 24.13
N PHE A 243 -3.28 6.08 25.03
CA PHE A 243 -2.29 5.11 25.56
C PHE A 243 -2.92 3.89 26.24
N GLN A 244 -4.03 4.08 26.95
CA GLN A 244 -4.70 2.96 27.60
C GLN A 244 -5.27 1.97 26.59
N LYS A 245 -5.92 2.47 25.52
CA LYS A 245 -6.42 1.63 24.44
C LYS A 245 -5.29 0.95 23.66
N ALA A 246 -4.17 1.65 23.47
CA ALA A 246 -2.99 1.06 22.86
C ALA A 246 -2.47 -0.13 23.67
N LYS A 247 -2.38 0.02 25.00
CA LYS A 247 -2.00 -1.05 25.90
C LYS A 247 -2.94 -2.24 25.83
N GLU A 248 -4.25 -2.02 25.89
CA GLU A 248 -5.27 -3.07 25.79
C GLU A 248 -5.12 -3.91 24.51
N GLN A 249 -4.91 -3.24 23.36
CA GLN A 249 -4.69 -3.93 22.09
C GLN A 249 -3.33 -4.67 22.05
N ALA A 250 -2.32 -4.14 22.69
CA ALA A 250 -1.03 -4.81 22.83
C ALA A 250 -1.12 -6.06 23.70
N ASP A 251 -1.81 -5.98 24.85
CA ASP A 251 -2.05 -7.13 25.73
C ASP A 251 -2.81 -8.25 24.97
N ILE A 252 -3.84 -7.89 24.20
CA ILE A 252 -4.55 -8.89 23.37
C ILE A 252 -3.62 -9.50 22.31
N LEU A 253 -2.76 -8.71 21.68
CA LEU A 253 -1.83 -9.21 20.67
C LEU A 253 -0.83 -10.21 21.26
N ILE A 254 -0.32 -9.92 22.44
CA ILE A 254 0.68 -10.74 23.15
C ILE A 254 0.05 -11.99 23.75
N ASP A 255 -1.07 -11.83 24.47
CA ASP A 255 -1.60 -12.90 25.32
C ASP A 255 -2.64 -13.78 24.63
N GLN A 256 -3.32 -13.29 23.57
CA GLN A 256 -4.52 -13.94 23.03
C GLN A 256 -4.47 -14.21 21.51
N SER A 257 -3.50 -13.63 20.80
CA SER A 257 -3.47 -13.73 19.33
C SER A 257 -2.61 -14.88 18.80
N GLY A 258 -2.01 -15.69 19.69
CA GLY A 258 -1.19 -16.85 19.33
C GLY A 258 0.18 -16.51 18.77
N TYR A 259 0.61 -15.24 18.84
CA TYR A 259 1.98 -14.83 18.56
C TYR A 259 2.85 -14.97 19.80
N SER A 260 4.12 -15.31 19.60
CA SER A 260 5.10 -15.42 20.67
C SER A 260 6.51 -15.29 20.12
N LEU A 261 7.44 -14.83 20.96
CA LEU A 261 8.85 -14.88 20.62
C LEU A 261 9.28 -16.35 20.51
N MET A 262 10.00 -16.67 19.44
CA MET A 262 10.51 -18.02 19.21
C MET A 262 11.66 -18.30 20.19
N GLN A 263 11.54 -19.38 20.96
CA GLN A 263 12.54 -19.83 21.94
C GLN A 263 13.28 -21.08 21.47
N ASP A 264 12.60 -21.93 20.70
CA ASP A 264 13.10 -23.21 20.25
C ASP A 264 13.34 -23.22 18.74
N GLU A 265 14.17 -24.12 18.28
CA GLU A 265 14.42 -24.37 16.86
C GLU A 265 13.14 -24.80 16.15
N PHE A 266 12.94 -24.30 14.93
CA PHE A 266 11.75 -24.59 14.14
C PHE A 266 12.03 -24.58 12.63
N GLY A 267 11.11 -25.16 11.88
CA GLY A 267 11.19 -25.17 10.42
C GLY A 267 12.33 -26.03 9.90
N THR A 268 12.93 -25.61 8.81
CA THR A 268 14.01 -26.35 8.14
C THR A 268 15.34 -25.65 8.38
N PHE A 269 16.34 -26.39 8.85
CA PHE A 269 17.71 -25.92 8.91
C PHE A 269 18.43 -26.20 7.59
N SER A 270 19.11 -25.20 7.06
CA SER A 270 19.99 -25.32 5.91
C SER A 270 21.23 -24.46 6.10
N ASN A 271 22.40 -25.06 6.00
CA ASN A 271 23.67 -24.33 5.90
C ASN A 271 24.06 -24.27 4.40
N PRO A 272 24.01 -23.10 3.75
CA PRO A 272 24.28 -22.95 2.34
C PRO A 272 25.77 -23.19 1.98
N ASN A 273 26.66 -23.14 2.97
CA ASN A 273 28.08 -23.35 2.75
C ASN A 273 28.75 -24.13 3.91
N PRO A 274 28.41 -25.43 4.09
CA PRO A 274 28.87 -26.20 5.24
C PRO A 274 30.39 -26.43 5.27
N LYS A 275 31.10 -26.20 4.15
CA LYS A 275 32.55 -26.35 4.09
C LYS A 275 33.32 -25.20 4.70
N THR A 276 32.76 -24.00 4.67
CA THR A 276 33.41 -22.76 5.12
C THR A 276 32.71 -22.10 6.30
N TRP A 277 31.42 -22.38 6.48
CA TRP A 277 30.63 -21.79 7.54
C TRP A 277 30.31 -22.84 8.62
N ASN A 278 30.83 -22.63 9.80
CA ASN A 278 30.48 -23.43 10.96
C ASN A 278 29.22 -22.88 11.64
N ILE A 279 28.06 -23.08 11.00
CA ILE A 279 26.77 -22.64 11.53
C ILE A 279 26.09 -23.85 12.16
N THR A 280 25.78 -23.74 13.44
CA THR A 280 24.91 -24.67 14.15
C THR A 280 23.46 -24.23 14.02
N ASN A 281 22.54 -25.20 14.03
CA ASN A 281 21.13 -24.89 14.11
C ASN A 281 20.81 -24.09 15.37
N ASN A 282 20.08 -23.03 15.24
CA ASN A 282 19.59 -22.22 16.37
C ASN A 282 18.38 -21.38 15.94
N VAL A 283 17.63 -20.89 16.89
CA VAL A 283 16.38 -20.14 16.66
C VAL A 283 16.61 -18.88 15.81
N ILE A 284 17.69 -18.15 16.04
CA ILE A 284 17.99 -16.93 15.27
C ILE A 284 18.26 -17.25 13.81
N TRP A 285 19.04 -18.32 13.55
CA TRP A 285 19.26 -18.78 12.18
C TRP A 285 17.94 -19.22 11.52
N ASN A 286 17.09 -19.95 12.25
CA ASN A 286 15.80 -20.40 11.73
C ASN A 286 14.89 -19.24 11.37
N LEU A 287 14.82 -18.18 12.17
CA LEU A 287 14.04 -16.96 11.88
C LEU A 287 14.48 -16.25 10.59
N HIS A 288 15.77 -16.36 10.25
CA HIS A 288 16.33 -15.71 9.05
C HIS A 288 16.32 -16.60 7.80
N GLN A 289 16.02 -17.88 7.92
CA GLN A 289 15.86 -18.77 6.76
C GLN A 289 14.64 -18.38 5.93
N GLY A 290 14.85 -18.19 4.63
CA GLY A 290 13.77 -17.77 3.71
C GLY A 290 12.57 -18.72 3.72
N GLY A 291 12.80 -20.04 3.85
CA GLY A 291 11.75 -21.04 3.93
C GLY A 291 10.95 -21.05 5.23
N ASN A 292 11.51 -20.51 6.30
CA ASN A 292 10.89 -20.54 7.63
C ASN A 292 10.09 -19.28 7.98
N LYS A 293 10.22 -18.21 7.19
CA LYS A 293 9.58 -16.91 7.52
C LYS A 293 8.06 -16.97 7.50
N ALA A 294 7.51 -17.73 6.59
CA ALA A 294 6.09 -17.72 6.28
C ALA A 294 5.38 -19.07 6.60
N ILE A 295 5.94 -19.89 7.48
CA ILE A 295 5.32 -21.14 7.92
C ILE A 295 4.53 -20.94 9.22
N ALA A 296 3.52 -21.77 9.45
CA ALA A 296 2.67 -21.71 10.64
C ALA A 296 3.43 -21.91 11.96
N ALA A 297 4.59 -22.58 11.92
CA ALA A 297 5.45 -22.77 13.08
C ALA A 297 6.15 -21.48 13.52
N ASN A 298 6.31 -20.48 12.65
CA ASN A 298 6.87 -19.18 13.00
C ASN A 298 5.82 -18.32 13.69
N LYS A 299 5.81 -18.35 15.00
CA LYS A 299 4.87 -17.58 15.83
C LYS A 299 5.29 -16.12 16.03
N GLU A 300 6.50 -15.74 15.65
CA GLU A 300 7.01 -14.37 15.78
C GLU A 300 6.57 -13.46 14.64
N ALA A 301 6.24 -14.04 13.48
CA ALA A 301 5.86 -13.29 12.31
C ALA A 301 4.37 -12.88 12.32
N ILE A 302 4.08 -11.60 12.46
CA ILE A 302 2.72 -11.04 12.41
C ILE A 302 2.25 -10.84 10.97
N LEU A 303 3.08 -10.22 10.14
CA LEU A 303 2.83 -10.02 8.71
C LEU A 303 4.12 -10.24 7.93
N VAL A 304 4.06 -11.07 6.92
CA VAL A 304 5.20 -11.37 6.05
C VAL A 304 4.91 -10.88 4.65
N LEU A 305 5.81 -10.07 4.10
CA LEU A 305 5.80 -9.69 2.69
C LEU A 305 6.74 -10.62 1.92
N PRO A 306 6.23 -11.69 1.27
CA PRO A 306 7.09 -12.71 0.68
C PRO A 306 7.80 -12.16 -0.57
N ASN A 307 9.12 -12.30 -0.58
CA ASN A 307 9.98 -12.07 -1.73
C ASN A 307 10.70 -13.38 -2.04
N ARG A 308 10.35 -14.03 -3.14
CA ARG A 308 10.92 -15.33 -3.53
C ARG A 308 11.94 -15.16 -4.65
N TYR A 309 13.14 -15.69 -4.41
CA TYR A 309 14.17 -15.80 -5.45
C TYR A 309 13.71 -16.75 -6.55
N GLY A 310 13.99 -16.42 -7.80
CA GLY A 310 13.70 -17.30 -8.94
C GLY A 310 12.32 -17.16 -9.58
N THR A 311 11.42 -16.34 -9.00
CA THR A 311 10.19 -15.93 -9.66
C THR A 311 10.46 -14.75 -10.60
N ASP A 312 9.59 -13.81 -10.75
CA ASP A 312 9.82 -12.63 -11.57
C ASP A 312 10.97 -11.76 -10.99
N SER A 313 11.87 -11.28 -11.85
CA SER A 313 12.95 -10.37 -11.46
C SER A 313 12.43 -9.06 -10.85
N SER A 314 11.21 -8.66 -11.21
CA SER A 314 10.53 -7.47 -10.66
C SER A 314 10.20 -7.56 -9.16
N ILE A 315 10.26 -8.75 -8.56
CA ILE A 315 10.00 -8.96 -7.14
C ILE A 315 11.26 -9.26 -6.31
N ARG A 316 12.44 -9.20 -6.93
CA ARG A 316 13.70 -9.30 -6.20
C ARG A 316 13.91 -8.07 -5.34
N THR A 317 14.35 -8.27 -4.10
CA THR A 317 14.76 -7.17 -3.24
C THR A 317 16.28 -7.06 -3.16
N ARG A 318 16.79 -5.84 -3.23
CA ARG A 318 18.20 -5.51 -2.94
C ARG A 318 18.39 -4.93 -1.55
N THR A 319 17.34 -4.90 -0.74
CA THR A 319 17.32 -4.33 0.62
C THR A 319 18.51 -4.78 1.46
N MET A 320 18.77 -6.09 1.51
CA MET A 320 19.89 -6.62 2.29
C MET A 320 21.26 -6.14 1.80
N ARG A 321 21.42 -5.92 0.51
CA ARG A 321 22.67 -5.39 -0.05
C ARG A 321 22.99 -3.99 0.49
N ASN A 322 21.97 -3.22 0.80
CA ASN A 322 22.12 -1.84 1.27
C ASN A 322 22.25 -1.74 2.80
N LEU A 323 21.79 -2.77 3.52
CA LEU A 323 21.80 -2.80 4.99
C LEU A 323 23.01 -3.53 5.59
N VAL A 324 23.75 -4.27 4.77
CA VAL A 324 24.95 -4.98 5.24
C VAL A 324 26.22 -4.38 4.66
N PRO A 325 27.35 -4.41 5.37
CA PRO A 325 28.63 -3.99 4.84
C PRO A 325 28.96 -4.73 3.52
N ARG A 326 29.60 -4.05 2.59
CA ARG A 326 30.15 -4.70 1.38
C ARG A 326 31.36 -5.54 1.77
N TRP A 327 31.10 -6.74 2.27
CA TRP A 327 32.12 -7.71 2.70
C TRP A 327 33.07 -8.16 1.58
N ASN A 328 32.71 -7.93 0.33
CA ASN A 328 33.53 -8.22 -0.86
C ASN A 328 34.23 -6.99 -1.44
N ALA A 329 34.20 -5.85 -0.76
CA ALA A 329 35.00 -4.71 -1.15
C ALA A 329 36.48 -4.98 -0.80
N ASP A 330 37.39 -4.57 -1.67
CA ASP A 330 38.84 -4.78 -1.50
C ASP A 330 39.41 -4.15 -0.19
N GLU A 331 38.65 -3.26 0.42
CA GLU A 331 38.99 -2.59 1.67
C GLU A 331 38.72 -3.44 2.92
N ILE A 332 37.85 -4.46 2.81
CA ILE A 332 37.61 -5.42 3.91
C ILE A 332 38.44 -6.67 3.60
N LYS A 333 39.74 -6.58 3.81
CA LYS A 333 40.58 -7.76 3.80
C LYS A 333 40.31 -8.54 5.09
N THR A 334 39.78 -9.74 4.94
CA THR A 334 39.76 -10.71 6.05
C THR A 334 41.19 -10.89 6.56
N PRO A 335 41.40 -10.91 7.88
CA PRO A 335 42.72 -11.15 8.46
C PRO A 335 43.25 -12.55 8.08
#